data_0d3ba1c07a522d5449b0bab6d768bd10
#
_entry.id   0d3ba1c07a522d5449b0bab6d768bd10
#
_cell.length_a   1.000
_cell.length_b   1.000
_cell.length_c   1.000
_cell.angle_alpha   90.00
_cell.angle_beta   90.00
_cell.angle_gamma   90.00
#
_symmetry.space_group_name_H-M   'P 1'
#
loop_
_entity.id
_entity.type
_entity.pdbx_description
1 polymer ?
#
loop_
_entity_poly.entity_id
_entity_poly.type
_entity_poly.pdbx_seq_one_letter_code
_entity_poly.pdbx_strand_id
1 'polypeptide(L)'
;VGERVIAGTKTPQDSMVRMMKGPKGTKVKLLINRSGTDIPFDITRDKIPVHCIDAAFMVNDTTGYIKLSKFTRTTYKEFKEATSRLLDAGMKRLVFDLRDNSGGYFDQALMLSNEFLQNKDGIVYMEGLHRPRQNYDADGRGSLKDIQISVLIDEGTASSSEIFAGAIQDNDRGVIVGRRSFGKGLVQEPINFTDGSGVRVTVARFYTPSGRCIQKPYDKNNYQYDIYERYAHGEMTSADSMKVDTTALFYTVKGRRVYGGGGIIPDIFVPIDTTLATKFYINCNKKAVQMRFAASMFDRYRGVLSTIEDFSSLDRWMSSIDMEAHFLEYAARTENLRPAPGEWEKTVSYMMPQIKALVGRYSKLD
;
A
#
# COMPACT_ATOMS: atom_id res chain seq x y z
N VAL A 1 13.04 -13.03 26.14
CA VAL A 1 11.62 -13.36 26.22
C VAL A 1 11.47 -14.51 27.20
N GLY A 2 10.77 -14.32 28.31
CA GLY A 2 10.86 -15.21 29.46
C GLY A 2 12.30 -15.28 29.94
N GLU A 3 12.84 -16.48 30.09
CA GLU A 3 14.25 -16.72 30.46
C GLU A 3 15.19 -16.82 29.25
N ARG A 4 14.66 -16.80 28.02
CA ARG A 4 15.44 -17.02 26.80
C ARG A 4 16.00 -15.72 26.24
N VAL A 5 17.34 -15.65 26.09
CA VAL A 5 18.03 -14.56 25.40
C VAL A 5 17.85 -14.73 23.87
N ILE A 6 17.37 -13.68 23.20
CA ILE A 6 17.18 -13.67 21.74
C ILE A 6 17.96 -12.54 21.06
N ALA A 7 18.28 -11.46 21.80
CA ALA A 7 19.09 -10.37 21.29
C ALA A 7 20.54 -10.84 21.01
N GLY A 8 21.09 -10.44 19.88
CA GLY A 8 22.45 -10.82 19.48
C GLY A 8 22.62 -12.30 19.06
N THR A 9 21.55 -13.08 19.03
CA THR A 9 21.57 -14.50 18.62
C THR A 9 21.19 -14.65 17.15
N LYS A 10 21.50 -15.80 16.54
CA LYS A 10 21.05 -16.16 15.18
C LYS A 10 19.62 -16.73 15.17
N THR A 11 18.80 -16.42 16.17
CA THR A 11 17.42 -16.90 16.23
C THR A 11 16.63 -16.35 15.05
N PRO A 12 15.96 -17.20 14.24
CA PRO A 12 15.15 -16.73 13.12
C PRO A 12 14.02 -15.81 13.59
N GLN A 13 13.70 -14.79 12.80
CA GLN A 13 12.67 -13.80 13.13
C GLN A 13 11.30 -14.43 13.42
N ASP A 14 10.89 -15.44 12.64
CA ASP A 14 9.62 -16.16 12.86
C ASP A 14 9.58 -16.88 14.22
N SER A 15 10.74 -17.38 14.68
CA SER A 15 10.86 -18.01 15.99
C SER A 15 10.73 -16.97 17.11
N MET A 16 11.35 -15.78 16.94
CA MET A 16 11.18 -14.67 17.88
C MET A 16 9.72 -14.23 17.98
N VAL A 17 9.06 -14.06 16.82
CA VAL A 17 7.64 -13.70 16.75
C VAL A 17 6.75 -14.74 17.43
N ARG A 18 7.00 -16.04 17.20
CA ARG A 18 6.25 -17.13 17.88
C ARG A 18 6.40 -17.12 19.40
N MET A 19 7.57 -16.80 19.93
CA MET A 19 7.78 -16.67 21.38
C MET A 19 7.03 -15.49 21.98
N MET A 20 6.89 -14.40 21.25
CA MET A 20 6.18 -13.20 21.72
C MET A 20 4.66 -13.31 21.55
N LYS A 21 4.17 -13.97 20.49
CA LYS A 21 2.74 -14.20 20.25
C LYS A 21 2.13 -15.18 21.24
N GLY A 22 0.83 -15.06 21.44
CA GLY A 22 0.03 -15.96 22.27
C GLY A 22 -1.42 -15.50 22.35
N PRO A 23 -2.30 -16.22 23.05
CA PRO A 23 -3.71 -15.85 23.21
C PRO A 23 -3.89 -14.47 23.82
N LYS A 24 -4.93 -13.74 23.37
CA LYS A 24 -5.31 -12.45 23.95
C LYS A 24 -5.54 -12.58 25.47
N GLY A 25 -5.07 -11.61 26.25
CA GLY A 25 -5.16 -11.56 27.69
C GLY A 25 -4.03 -12.28 28.43
N THR A 26 -3.23 -13.10 27.76
CA THR A 26 -2.04 -13.72 28.37
C THR A 26 -0.88 -12.73 28.48
N LYS A 27 0.01 -12.93 29.46
CA LYS A 27 1.19 -12.07 29.63
C LYS A 27 2.43 -12.65 29.00
N VAL A 28 3.30 -11.78 28.50
CA VAL A 28 4.67 -12.12 28.12
C VAL A 28 5.64 -11.20 28.86
N LYS A 29 6.65 -11.81 29.48
CA LYS A 29 7.72 -11.08 30.18
C LYS A 29 8.86 -10.84 29.20
N LEU A 30 9.25 -9.59 29.06
CA LEU A 30 10.36 -9.17 28.22
C LEU A 30 11.39 -8.45 29.09
N LEU A 31 12.67 -8.74 28.86
CA LEU A 31 13.79 -7.95 29.37
C LEU A 31 14.42 -7.26 28.19
N ILE A 32 14.37 -5.94 28.16
CA ILE A 32 14.89 -5.10 27.07
C ILE A 32 16.20 -4.47 27.53
N ASN A 33 17.29 -4.77 26.83
CA ASN A 33 18.55 -4.05 27.06
C ASN A 33 18.52 -2.73 26.24
N ARG A 34 18.60 -1.61 26.94
CA ARG A 34 18.68 -0.27 26.36
C ARG A 34 19.94 0.41 26.87
N SER A 35 20.91 0.63 25.98
CA SER A 35 22.18 1.28 26.30
C SER A 35 22.91 0.68 27.51
N GLY A 36 22.91 -0.66 27.61
CA GLY A 36 23.54 -1.40 28.70
C GLY A 36 22.67 -1.60 29.94
N THR A 37 21.49 -0.99 29.99
CA THR A 37 20.54 -1.16 31.13
C THR A 37 19.42 -2.13 30.77
N ASP A 38 19.18 -3.09 31.62
CA ASP A 38 18.10 -4.07 31.47
C ASP A 38 16.80 -3.55 32.09
N ILE A 39 15.77 -3.43 31.28
CA ILE A 39 14.46 -2.91 31.64
C ILE A 39 13.42 -4.03 31.51
N PRO A 40 12.76 -4.44 32.59
CA PRO A 40 11.72 -5.46 32.54
C PRO A 40 10.39 -4.88 32.06
N PHE A 41 9.67 -5.64 31.25
CA PHE A 41 8.31 -5.34 30.79
C PHE A 41 7.41 -6.56 30.92
N ASP A 42 6.25 -6.37 31.54
CA ASP A 42 5.14 -7.32 31.54
C ASP A 42 4.08 -6.84 30.57
N ILE A 43 4.02 -7.46 29.39
CA ILE A 43 3.10 -7.06 28.32
C ILE A 43 1.90 -8.03 28.31
N THR A 44 0.68 -7.50 28.44
CA THR A 44 -0.53 -8.26 28.19
C THR A 44 -0.79 -8.32 26.68
N ARG A 45 -0.89 -9.53 26.13
CA ARG A 45 -1.15 -9.73 24.72
C ARG A 45 -2.55 -9.29 24.36
N ASP A 46 -2.67 -8.52 23.29
CA ASP A 46 -3.94 -8.13 22.70
C ASP A 46 -3.91 -8.23 21.18
N LYS A 47 -5.06 -8.05 20.56
CA LYS A 47 -5.13 -7.87 19.10
C LYS A 47 -4.56 -6.50 18.77
N ILE A 48 -3.51 -6.47 17.97
CA ILE A 48 -2.96 -5.23 17.44
C ILE A 48 -3.84 -4.85 16.25
N PRO A 49 -4.57 -3.71 16.27
CA PRO A 49 -5.31 -3.26 15.12
C PRO A 49 -4.32 -2.94 14.00
N VAL A 50 -4.57 -3.48 12.82
CA VAL A 50 -3.83 -3.15 11.61
C VAL A 50 -4.75 -2.24 10.81
N HIS A 51 -4.47 -0.95 10.87
CA HIS A 51 -5.17 0.03 10.04
C HIS A 51 -4.79 -0.18 8.58
N CYS A 52 -5.74 -0.03 7.69
CA CYS A 52 -5.54 -0.17 6.26
C CYS A 52 -5.62 1.18 5.51
N ILE A 53 -6.17 2.21 6.16
CA ILE A 53 -6.11 3.58 5.68
C ILE A 53 -4.86 4.22 6.26
N ASP A 54 -3.83 4.41 5.41
CA ASP A 54 -2.55 5.01 5.82
C ASP A 54 -2.64 6.54 5.95
N ALA A 55 -3.52 7.16 5.15
CA ALA A 55 -3.75 8.60 5.18
C ALA A 55 -5.16 8.95 4.68
N ALA A 56 -5.81 9.92 5.31
CA ALA A 56 -7.08 10.48 4.88
C ALA A 56 -7.17 11.96 5.29
N PHE A 57 -7.11 12.87 4.31
CA PHE A 57 -7.09 14.32 4.54
C PHE A 57 -7.65 15.09 3.33
N MET A 58 -8.02 16.36 3.55
CA MET A 58 -8.38 17.28 2.48
C MET A 58 -7.12 17.86 1.83
N VAL A 59 -6.96 17.69 0.52
CA VAL A 59 -5.86 18.30 -0.27
C VAL A 59 -6.12 19.80 -0.48
N ASN A 60 -7.38 20.16 -0.64
CA ASN A 60 -7.90 21.51 -0.73
C ASN A 60 -9.38 21.49 -0.31
N ASP A 61 -10.06 22.65 -0.36
CA ASP A 61 -11.44 22.82 0.13
C ASP A 61 -12.47 21.81 -0.44
N THR A 62 -12.17 21.16 -1.57
CA THR A 62 -13.13 20.27 -2.25
C THR A 62 -12.58 18.91 -2.60
N THR A 63 -11.27 18.67 -2.43
CA THR A 63 -10.62 17.43 -2.84
C THR A 63 -10.08 16.69 -1.64
N GLY A 64 -10.64 15.53 -1.35
CA GLY A 64 -10.11 14.59 -0.37
C GLY A 64 -9.09 13.63 -0.97
N TYR A 65 -8.20 13.13 -0.15
CA TYR A 65 -7.25 12.07 -0.46
C TYR A 65 -7.37 10.94 0.55
N ILE A 66 -7.41 9.71 0.07
CA ILE A 66 -7.36 8.51 0.90
C ILE A 66 -6.33 7.54 0.32
N LYS A 67 -5.37 7.10 1.13
CA LYS A 67 -4.45 6.01 0.83
C LYS A 67 -4.90 4.74 1.50
N LEU A 68 -5.22 3.71 0.70
CA LEU A 68 -5.51 2.37 1.16
C LEU A 68 -4.32 1.45 0.88
N SER A 69 -3.68 0.94 1.93
CA SER A 69 -2.48 0.08 1.80
C SER A 69 -2.82 -1.40 1.58
N LYS A 70 -3.98 -1.86 2.04
CA LYS A 70 -4.40 -3.26 1.91
C LYS A 70 -5.90 -3.44 2.13
N PHE A 71 -6.50 -4.44 1.47
CA PHE A 71 -7.88 -4.84 1.75
C PHE A 71 -7.91 -5.83 2.93
N THR A 72 -8.19 -5.31 4.14
CA THR A 72 -8.34 -6.08 5.39
C THR A 72 -9.82 -6.30 5.68
N ARG A 73 -10.15 -7.06 6.74
CA ARG A 73 -11.55 -7.24 7.18
C ARG A 73 -12.23 -5.96 7.67
N THR A 74 -11.45 -4.94 8.02
CA THR A 74 -11.93 -3.66 8.55
C THR A 74 -11.95 -2.55 7.50
N THR A 75 -11.52 -2.83 6.27
CA THR A 75 -11.32 -1.83 5.21
C THR A 75 -12.59 -1.01 4.95
N TYR A 76 -13.73 -1.66 4.78
CA TYR A 76 -14.98 -0.93 4.50
C TYR A 76 -15.36 0.00 5.65
N LYS A 77 -15.21 -0.47 6.90
CA LYS A 77 -15.49 0.34 8.08
C LYS A 77 -14.56 1.56 8.15
N GLU A 78 -13.24 1.35 8.04
CA GLU A 78 -12.25 2.44 8.09
C GLU A 78 -12.45 3.43 6.94
N PHE A 79 -12.78 2.93 5.73
CA PHE A 79 -13.07 3.75 4.58
C PHE A 79 -14.31 4.63 4.79
N LYS A 80 -15.40 4.08 5.35
CA LYS A 80 -16.62 4.84 5.67
C LYS A 80 -16.38 5.92 6.71
N GLU A 81 -15.59 5.63 7.75
CA GLU A 81 -15.19 6.60 8.76
C GLU A 81 -14.34 7.73 8.16
N ALA A 82 -13.39 7.38 7.29
CA ALA A 82 -12.56 8.36 6.60
C ALA A 82 -13.38 9.25 5.65
N THR A 83 -14.22 8.64 4.80
CA THR A 83 -15.06 9.38 3.85
C THR A 83 -16.10 10.26 4.53
N SER A 84 -16.70 9.83 5.64
CA SER A 84 -17.61 10.67 6.42
C SER A 84 -16.94 11.97 6.87
N ARG A 85 -15.75 11.86 7.48
CA ARG A 85 -14.98 13.04 7.91
C ARG A 85 -14.65 13.99 6.76
N LEU A 86 -14.29 13.44 5.59
CA LEU A 86 -13.95 14.25 4.41
C LEU A 86 -15.21 14.91 3.80
N LEU A 87 -16.34 14.22 3.80
CA LEU A 87 -17.62 14.79 3.35
C LEU A 87 -18.07 15.94 4.26
N ASP A 88 -17.96 15.77 5.58
CA ASP A 88 -18.24 16.80 6.57
C ASP A 88 -17.32 18.01 6.39
N ALA A 89 -16.08 17.80 5.91
CA ALA A 89 -15.12 18.84 5.55
C ALA A 89 -15.33 19.45 4.15
N GLY A 90 -16.39 19.05 3.42
CA GLY A 90 -16.75 19.63 2.12
C GLY A 90 -16.22 18.91 0.89
N MET A 91 -15.78 17.66 1.01
CA MET A 91 -15.27 16.87 -0.13
C MET A 91 -16.31 16.70 -1.22
N LYS A 92 -15.93 17.03 -2.46
CA LYS A 92 -16.68 16.80 -3.71
C LYS A 92 -15.92 15.92 -4.71
N ARG A 93 -14.62 15.75 -4.50
CA ARG A 93 -13.70 14.95 -5.33
C ARG A 93 -12.84 14.10 -4.43
N LEU A 94 -12.57 12.87 -4.85
CA LEU A 94 -11.71 11.95 -4.11
C LEU A 94 -10.54 11.49 -5.00
N VAL A 95 -9.33 11.63 -4.48
CA VAL A 95 -8.15 10.93 -4.97
C VAL A 95 -7.99 9.69 -4.10
N PHE A 96 -8.23 8.51 -4.68
CA PHE A 96 -8.14 7.24 -3.99
C PHE A 96 -6.86 6.51 -4.41
N ASP A 97 -5.90 6.40 -3.51
CA ASP A 97 -4.57 5.87 -3.79
C ASP A 97 -4.47 4.39 -3.43
N LEU A 98 -4.32 3.57 -4.48
CA LEU A 98 -4.11 2.11 -4.40
C LEU A 98 -2.68 1.71 -4.82
N ARG A 99 -1.75 2.64 -4.95
CA ARG A 99 -0.35 2.33 -5.27
C ARG A 99 0.25 1.46 -4.16
N ASP A 100 1.04 0.45 -4.54
CA ASP A 100 1.62 -0.58 -3.65
C ASP A 100 0.59 -1.43 -2.88
N ASN A 101 -0.70 -1.37 -3.24
CA ASN A 101 -1.74 -2.17 -2.60
C ASN A 101 -1.89 -3.52 -3.31
N SER A 102 -1.35 -4.57 -2.72
CA SER A 102 -1.40 -5.95 -3.27
C SER A 102 -2.79 -6.63 -3.17
N GLY A 103 -3.83 -5.88 -2.76
CA GLY A 103 -5.18 -6.39 -2.61
C GLY A 103 -5.48 -6.96 -1.23
N GLY A 104 -6.32 -7.97 -1.16
CA GLY A 104 -6.72 -8.62 0.08
C GLY A 104 -8.10 -9.26 0.00
N TYR A 105 -9.00 -8.92 0.92
CA TYR A 105 -10.33 -9.51 0.97
C TYR A 105 -11.21 -9.06 -0.19
N PHE A 106 -11.75 -10.03 -0.90
CA PHE A 106 -12.60 -9.83 -2.09
C PHE A 106 -13.90 -9.09 -1.77
N ASP A 107 -14.59 -9.49 -0.70
CA ASP A 107 -15.82 -8.87 -0.22
C ASP A 107 -15.64 -7.38 0.07
N GLN A 108 -14.49 -6.99 0.57
CA GLN A 108 -14.19 -5.58 0.85
C GLN A 108 -14.04 -4.76 -0.44
N ALA A 109 -13.48 -5.34 -1.49
CA ALA A 109 -13.43 -4.67 -2.79
C ALA A 109 -14.82 -4.48 -3.39
N LEU A 110 -15.71 -5.48 -3.27
CA LEU A 110 -17.11 -5.36 -3.69
C LEU A 110 -17.82 -4.24 -2.94
N MET A 111 -17.71 -4.21 -1.61
CA MET A 111 -18.35 -3.19 -0.76
C MET A 111 -17.85 -1.78 -1.09
N LEU A 112 -16.54 -1.60 -1.30
CA LEU A 112 -15.98 -0.31 -1.69
C LEU A 112 -16.44 0.12 -3.09
N SER A 113 -16.44 -0.79 -4.06
CA SER A 113 -16.90 -0.49 -5.42
C SER A 113 -18.39 -0.07 -5.43
N ASN A 114 -19.20 -0.75 -4.62
CA ASN A 114 -20.61 -0.45 -4.47
C ASN A 114 -20.89 1.00 -3.98
N GLU A 115 -19.97 1.60 -3.21
CA GLU A 115 -20.15 2.99 -2.76
C GLU A 115 -20.20 4.00 -3.91
N PHE A 116 -19.57 3.68 -5.05
CA PHE A 116 -19.42 4.59 -6.18
C PHE A 116 -20.33 4.28 -7.37
N LEU A 117 -20.87 3.08 -7.47
CA LEU A 117 -21.56 2.57 -8.65
C LEU A 117 -23.07 2.68 -8.53
N GLN A 118 -23.75 2.75 -9.68
CA GLN A 118 -25.21 2.76 -9.76
C GLN A 118 -25.77 1.34 -9.62
N ASN A 119 -27.08 1.25 -9.40
CA ASN A 119 -27.75 -0.04 -9.34
C ASN A 119 -27.57 -0.83 -10.64
N LYS A 120 -27.14 -2.07 -10.53
CA LYS A 120 -26.85 -3.01 -11.63
C LYS A 120 -25.56 -2.69 -12.44
N ASP A 121 -24.78 -1.69 -12.08
CA ASP A 121 -23.45 -1.57 -12.64
C ASP A 121 -22.64 -2.80 -12.24
N GLY A 122 -22.00 -3.46 -13.20
CA GLY A 122 -21.13 -4.60 -12.92
C GLY A 122 -19.91 -4.19 -12.11
N ILE A 123 -19.54 -4.97 -11.11
CA ILE A 123 -18.29 -4.79 -10.38
C ILE A 123 -17.22 -5.72 -10.95
N VAL A 124 -17.52 -7.01 -11.00
CA VAL A 124 -16.62 -8.07 -11.45
C VAL A 124 -17.42 -9.34 -11.69
N TYR A 125 -16.94 -10.23 -12.55
CA TYR A 125 -17.44 -11.59 -12.53
C TYR A 125 -16.29 -12.60 -12.42
N MET A 126 -16.62 -13.79 -11.90
CA MET A 126 -15.73 -14.94 -11.83
C MET A 126 -16.20 -16.01 -12.80
N GLU A 127 -15.25 -16.66 -13.48
CA GLU A 127 -15.56 -17.80 -14.36
C GLU A 127 -14.34 -18.74 -14.41
N GLY A 128 -14.58 -20.06 -14.41
CA GLY A 128 -13.56 -21.08 -14.49
C GLY A 128 -14.04 -22.31 -15.23
N LEU A 129 -13.11 -23.23 -15.56
CA LEU A 129 -13.43 -24.44 -16.33
C LEU A 129 -14.57 -25.27 -15.70
N HIS A 130 -14.58 -25.36 -14.37
CA HIS A 130 -15.59 -26.12 -13.60
C HIS A 130 -16.40 -25.19 -12.66
N ARG A 131 -16.32 -23.88 -12.88
CA ARG A 131 -17.08 -22.87 -12.15
C ARG A 131 -17.86 -22.03 -13.15
N PRO A 132 -19.19 -22.09 -13.14
CA PRO A 132 -20.00 -21.24 -14.01
C PRO A 132 -19.79 -19.76 -13.67
N ARG A 133 -20.06 -18.91 -14.64
CA ARG A 133 -19.97 -17.47 -14.47
C ARG A 133 -20.86 -17.00 -13.31
N GLN A 134 -20.23 -16.26 -12.39
CA GLN A 134 -20.89 -15.62 -11.27
C GLN A 134 -20.63 -14.13 -11.34
N ASN A 135 -21.69 -13.34 -11.54
CA ASN A 135 -21.63 -11.88 -11.59
C ASN A 135 -21.77 -11.29 -10.19
N TYR A 136 -21.11 -10.17 -9.98
CA TYR A 136 -21.22 -9.32 -8.80
C TYR A 136 -21.49 -7.90 -9.28
N ASP A 137 -22.70 -7.43 -9.00
CA ASP A 137 -23.19 -6.13 -9.44
C ASP A 137 -23.43 -5.22 -8.24
N ALA A 138 -23.41 -3.93 -8.47
CA ALA A 138 -23.72 -2.93 -7.45
C ALA A 138 -25.24 -2.89 -7.17
N ASP A 139 -25.60 -2.64 -5.92
CA ASP A 139 -26.99 -2.52 -5.48
C ASP A 139 -27.53 -1.07 -5.51
N GLY A 140 -26.66 -0.10 -5.85
CA GLY A 140 -26.99 1.31 -5.96
C GLY A 140 -27.23 2.04 -4.63
N ARG A 141 -26.94 1.42 -3.49
CA ARG A 141 -27.11 2.03 -2.16
C ARG A 141 -25.90 2.84 -1.69
N GLY A 142 -24.81 2.85 -2.47
CA GLY A 142 -23.60 3.59 -2.16
C GLY A 142 -23.81 5.08 -1.98
N SER A 143 -23.04 5.70 -1.09
CA SER A 143 -23.16 7.11 -0.71
C SER A 143 -22.26 8.05 -1.52
N LEU A 144 -21.34 7.51 -2.34
CA LEU A 144 -20.32 8.27 -3.06
C LEU A 144 -20.56 8.31 -4.58
N LYS A 145 -21.79 8.04 -5.04
CA LYS A 145 -22.13 7.99 -6.46
C LYS A 145 -21.91 9.31 -7.20
N ASP A 146 -22.08 10.42 -6.50
CA ASP A 146 -21.96 11.77 -7.07
C ASP A 146 -20.58 12.40 -6.83
N ILE A 147 -19.73 11.75 -6.04
CA ILE A 147 -18.35 12.20 -5.78
C ILE A 147 -17.46 11.87 -6.98
N GLN A 148 -16.80 12.86 -7.56
CA GLN A 148 -15.80 12.62 -8.61
C GLN A 148 -14.64 11.81 -8.04
N ILE A 149 -14.22 10.74 -8.73
CA ILE A 149 -13.14 9.88 -8.27
C ILE A 149 -12.01 9.77 -9.29
N SER A 150 -10.76 9.90 -8.82
CA SER A 150 -9.54 9.52 -9.52
C SER A 150 -8.84 8.44 -8.70
N VAL A 151 -8.48 7.32 -9.34
CA VAL A 151 -7.82 6.19 -8.67
C VAL A 151 -6.37 6.15 -9.10
N LEU A 152 -5.45 6.18 -8.12
CA LEU A 152 -4.02 6.04 -8.39
C LEU A 152 -3.61 4.58 -8.31
N ILE A 153 -2.94 4.08 -9.34
CA ILE A 153 -2.43 2.72 -9.41
C ILE A 153 -0.96 2.68 -9.86
N ASP A 154 -0.30 1.58 -9.55
CA ASP A 154 1.05 1.28 -10.02
C ASP A 154 1.25 -0.23 -10.19
N GLU A 155 2.47 -0.64 -10.49
CA GLU A 155 2.88 -2.04 -10.68
C GLU A 155 2.74 -2.93 -9.42
N GLY A 156 2.62 -2.32 -8.23
CA GLY A 156 2.33 -3.01 -6.96
C GLY A 156 0.83 -3.19 -6.70
N THR A 157 -0.02 -2.48 -7.44
CA THR A 157 -1.49 -2.60 -7.34
C THR A 157 -1.96 -3.94 -7.88
N ALA A 158 -2.59 -4.79 -7.03
CA ALA A 158 -2.93 -6.15 -7.43
C ALA A 158 -4.26 -6.66 -6.85
N SER A 159 -4.86 -7.69 -7.50
CA SER A 159 -5.99 -8.47 -6.97
C SER A 159 -7.24 -7.62 -6.67
N SER A 160 -7.68 -7.53 -5.41
CA SER A 160 -8.86 -6.73 -4.98
C SER A 160 -8.75 -5.26 -5.38
N SER A 161 -7.53 -4.71 -5.42
CA SER A 161 -7.30 -3.35 -5.92
C SER A 161 -7.56 -3.21 -7.41
N GLU A 162 -7.23 -4.26 -8.18
CA GLU A 162 -7.50 -4.31 -9.62
C GLU A 162 -8.99 -4.52 -9.92
N ILE A 163 -9.70 -5.25 -9.06
CA ILE A 163 -11.16 -5.40 -9.14
C ILE A 163 -11.80 -4.02 -8.98
N PHE A 164 -11.43 -3.27 -7.95
CA PHE A 164 -11.94 -1.91 -7.73
C PHE A 164 -11.60 -0.98 -8.90
N ALA A 165 -10.33 -0.90 -9.30
CA ALA A 165 -9.89 -0.02 -10.39
C ALA A 165 -10.57 -0.38 -11.72
N GLY A 166 -10.70 -1.68 -12.03
CA GLY A 166 -11.40 -2.17 -13.22
C GLY A 166 -12.89 -1.83 -13.21
N ALA A 167 -13.55 -1.97 -12.06
CA ALA A 167 -14.97 -1.59 -11.91
C ALA A 167 -15.18 -0.10 -12.15
N ILE A 168 -14.32 0.76 -11.59
CA ILE A 168 -14.40 2.23 -11.79
C ILE A 168 -14.12 2.58 -13.26
N GLN A 169 -13.11 1.97 -13.87
CA GLN A 169 -12.74 2.26 -15.26
C GLN A 169 -13.81 1.81 -16.26
N ASP A 170 -14.27 0.56 -16.15
CA ASP A 170 -15.15 -0.04 -17.15
C ASP A 170 -16.58 0.51 -17.10
N ASN A 171 -17.04 1.00 -15.95
CA ASN A 171 -18.29 1.75 -15.83
C ASN A 171 -18.14 3.24 -16.17
N ASP A 172 -16.98 3.70 -16.63
CA ASP A 172 -16.72 5.13 -16.87
C ASP A 172 -17.04 6.02 -15.67
N ARG A 173 -16.85 5.47 -14.46
CA ARG A 173 -17.23 6.15 -13.23
C ARG A 173 -16.16 7.12 -12.75
N GLY A 174 -14.91 6.90 -13.12
CA GLY A 174 -13.76 7.72 -12.74
C GLY A 174 -12.60 7.53 -13.67
N VAL A 175 -11.49 8.16 -13.32
CA VAL A 175 -10.22 8.15 -14.09
C VAL A 175 -9.18 7.35 -13.35
N ILE A 176 -8.51 6.45 -14.05
CA ILE A 176 -7.40 5.67 -13.52
C ILE A 176 -6.08 6.35 -13.92
N VAL A 177 -5.24 6.66 -12.94
CA VAL A 177 -4.01 7.45 -13.13
C VAL A 177 -2.81 6.67 -12.59
N GLY A 178 -1.71 6.68 -13.30
CA GLY A 178 -0.45 6.09 -12.85
C GLY A 178 0.18 5.14 -13.84
N ARG A 179 0.51 3.93 -13.42
CA ARG A 179 1.14 2.89 -14.25
C ARG A 179 0.30 1.61 -14.23
N ARG A 180 0.52 0.76 -15.25
CA ARG A 180 -0.19 -0.52 -15.36
C ARG A 180 -0.04 -1.37 -14.11
N SER A 181 -1.15 -1.90 -13.60
CA SER A 181 -1.21 -2.73 -12.41
C SER A 181 -0.51 -4.09 -12.59
N PHE A 182 -0.48 -4.90 -11.54
CA PHE A 182 0.26 -6.16 -11.50
C PHE A 182 -0.30 -7.24 -12.44
N GLY A 183 -1.62 -7.36 -12.56
CA GLY A 183 -2.26 -8.42 -13.33
C GLY A 183 -2.49 -9.72 -12.55
N LYS A 184 -3.04 -9.65 -11.32
CA LYS A 184 -3.38 -10.83 -10.50
C LYS A 184 -4.89 -11.03 -10.46
N GLY A 185 -5.39 -11.85 -11.39
CA GLY A 185 -6.82 -12.12 -11.56
C GLY A 185 -7.22 -13.58 -11.31
N LEU A 186 -6.50 -14.34 -10.47
CA LEU A 186 -6.83 -15.72 -10.13
C LEU A 186 -7.67 -15.80 -8.86
N VAL A 187 -8.75 -16.60 -8.92
CA VAL A 187 -9.54 -17.01 -7.75
C VAL A 187 -8.93 -18.27 -7.19
N GLN A 188 -8.48 -18.24 -5.94
CA GLN A 188 -7.85 -19.36 -5.26
C GLN A 188 -8.63 -19.75 -4.02
N GLU A 189 -8.94 -21.04 -3.89
CA GLU A 189 -9.57 -21.63 -2.71
C GLU A 189 -8.56 -22.41 -1.88
N PRO A 190 -8.52 -22.20 -0.55
CA PRO A 190 -7.69 -23.00 0.33
C PRO A 190 -8.36 -24.35 0.62
N ILE A 191 -7.60 -25.42 0.51
CA ILE A 191 -7.99 -26.75 0.98
C ILE A 191 -7.06 -27.09 2.14
N ASN A 192 -7.62 -27.20 3.35
CA ASN A 192 -6.88 -27.54 4.55
C ASN A 192 -6.94 -29.05 4.79
N PHE A 193 -5.81 -29.66 5.13
CA PHE A 193 -5.70 -31.07 5.46
C PHE A 193 -5.72 -31.29 6.98
N THR A 194 -6.01 -32.53 7.39
CA THR A 194 -6.15 -32.90 8.81
C THR A 194 -4.84 -32.79 9.60
N ASP A 195 -3.69 -32.86 8.93
CA ASP A 195 -2.36 -32.69 9.53
C ASP A 195 -1.96 -31.22 9.74
N GLY A 196 -2.86 -30.26 9.41
CA GLY A 196 -2.62 -28.83 9.53
C GLY A 196 -1.90 -28.21 8.32
N SER A 197 -1.51 -28.99 7.32
CA SER A 197 -1.04 -28.48 6.03
C SER A 197 -2.21 -28.04 5.16
N GLY A 198 -1.93 -27.32 4.07
CA GLY A 198 -2.97 -26.90 3.14
C GLY A 198 -2.41 -26.57 1.76
N VAL A 199 -3.29 -26.62 0.77
CA VAL A 199 -3.00 -26.21 -0.60
C VAL A 199 -3.97 -25.14 -1.05
N ARG A 200 -3.52 -24.22 -1.90
CA ARG A 200 -4.38 -23.26 -2.59
C ARG A 200 -4.51 -23.67 -4.05
N VAL A 201 -5.74 -23.91 -4.47
CA VAL A 201 -6.05 -24.33 -5.84
C VAL A 201 -6.70 -23.19 -6.59
N THR A 202 -6.23 -22.88 -7.80
CA THR A 202 -6.90 -21.94 -8.69
C THR A 202 -8.15 -22.57 -9.27
N VAL A 203 -9.31 -21.96 -9.05
CA VAL A 203 -10.62 -22.49 -9.47
C VAL A 203 -11.32 -21.63 -10.52
N ALA A 204 -10.95 -20.34 -10.64
CA ALA A 204 -11.54 -19.41 -11.58
C ALA A 204 -10.60 -18.22 -11.84
N ARG A 205 -11.01 -17.36 -12.78
CA ARG A 205 -10.39 -16.05 -13.05
C ARG A 205 -11.38 -14.93 -12.78
N PHE A 206 -10.83 -13.74 -12.47
CA PHE A 206 -11.59 -12.51 -12.39
C PHE A 206 -11.61 -11.81 -13.73
N TYR A 207 -12.79 -11.31 -14.07
CA TYR A 207 -13.04 -10.51 -15.26
C TYR A 207 -13.73 -9.19 -14.85
N THR A 208 -13.33 -8.09 -15.46
CA THR A 208 -13.96 -6.79 -15.24
C THR A 208 -15.32 -6.69 -15.95
N PRO A 209 -16.12 -5.65 -15.70
CA PRO A 209 -17.42 -5.49 -16.35
C PRO A 209 -17.39 -5.53 -17.88
N SER A 210 -16.34 -5.03 -18.51
CA SER A 210 -16.15 -5.08 -19.96
C SER A 210 -15.87 -6.48 -20.51
N GLY A 211 -15.58 -7.46 -19.64
CA GLY A 211 -15.26 -8.83 -20.02
C GLY A 211 -13.78 -9.14 -20.13
N ARG A 212 -12.89 -8.19 -19.89
CA ARG A 212 -11.44 -8.42 -19.94
C ARG A 212 -10.96 -9.18 -18.70
N CYS A 213 -10.08 -10.15 -18.92
CA CYS A 213 -9.42 -10.87 -17.84
C CYS A 213 -8.30 -9.99 -17.24
N ILE A 214 -8.30 -9.83 -15.91
CA ILE A 214 -7.26 -9.07 -15.19
C ILE A 214 -5.94 -9.85 -15.21
N GLN A 215 -6.01 -11.20 -15.22
CA GLN A 215 -4.84 -12.06 -15.07
C GLN A 215 -3.86 -11.90 -16.22
N LYS A 216 -2.61 -11.56 -15.90
CA LYS A 216 -1.51 -11.62 -16.86
C LYS A 216 -1.19 -13.06 -17.26
N PRO A 217 -0.56 -13.32 -18.43
CA PRO A 217 -0.16 -14.64 -18.84
C PRO A 217 0.60 -15.37 -17.73
N TYR A 218 0.21 -16.62 -17.47
CA TYR A 218 0.85 -17.45 -16.46
C TYR A 218 1.90 -18.33 -17.14
N ASP A 219 3.09 -17.77 -17.32
CA ASP A 219 4.28 -18.54 -17.73
C ASP A 219 5.05 -18.91 -16.44
N LYS A 220 5.27 -20.21 -16.24
CA LYS A 220 5.96 -20.74 -15.06
C LYS A 220 7.37 -20.16 -14.86
N ASN A 221 8.03 -19.74 -15.93
CA ASN A 221 9.40 -19.26 -15.88
C ASN A 221 9.49 -17.74 -15.64
N ASN A 222 8.48 -16.95 -16.02
CA ASN A 222 8.57 -15.49 -16.07
C ASN A 222 7.57 -14.75 -15.18
N TYR A 223 6.61 -15.42 -14.54
CA TYR A 223 5.55 -14.75 -13.78
C TYR A 223 6.05 -13.79 -12.71
N GLN A 224 7.11 -14.17 -11.99
CA GLN A 224 7.71 -13.33 -10.94
C GLN A 224 8.66 -12.26 -11.51
N TYR A 225 9.21 -12.49 -12.71
CA TYR A 225 10.16 -11.59 -13.36
C TYR A 225 9.48 -10.53 -14.26
N ASP A 226 8.18 -10.65 -14.51
CA ASP A 226 7.41 -9.73 -15.34
C ASP A 226 7.65 -8.24 -14.99
N ILE A 227 7.67 -7.89 -13.71
CA ILE A 227 7.93 -6.50 -13.29
C ILE A 227 9.33 -6.05 -13.70
N TYR A 228 10.34 -6.92 -13.59
CA TYR A 228 11.71 -6.62 -14.01
C TYR A 228 11.81 -6.46 -15.53
N GLU A 229 11.11 -7.30 -16.29
CA GLU A 229 11.04 -7.18 -17.75
C GLU A 229 10.34 -5.89 -18.17
N ARG A 230 9.23 -5.53 -17.54
CA ARG A 230 8.52 -4.27 -17.75
C ARG A 230 9.43 -3.06 -17.47
N TYR A 231 10.18 -3.13 -16.37
CA TYR A 231 11.17 -2.09 -16.04
C TYR A 231 12.29 -2.02 -17.08
N ALA A 232 12.86 -3.17 -17.47
CA ALA A 232 13.95 -3.26 -18.45
C ALA A 232 13.55 -2.74 -19.85
N HIS A 233 12.29 -2.91 -20.24
CA HIS A 233 11.74 -2.39 -21.49
C HIS A 233 11.37 -0.89 -21.45
N GLY A 234 11.50 -0.22 -20.28
CA GLY A 234 11.16 1.18 -20.13
C GLY A 234 9.67 1.46 -19.89
N GLU A 235 8.83 0.45 -19.62
CA GLU A 235 7.40 0.65 -19.39
C GLU A 235 7.11 1.55 -18.18
N MET A 236 8.01 1.58 -17.19
CA MET A 236 7.85 2.44 -16.03
C MET A 236 8.09 3.92 -16.29
N THR A 237 8.75 4.24 -17.42
CA THR A 237 9.18 5.60 -17.76
C THR A 237 8.52 6.16 -19.01
N SER A 238 7.90 5.31 -19.86
CA SER A 238 7.23 5.73 -21.09
C SER A 238 5.99 4.90 -21.38
N ALA A 239 4.89 5.57 -21.69
CA ALA A 239 3.65 4.91 -22.11
C ALA A 239 3.83 4.12 -23.43
N ASP A 240 4.67 4.62 -24.35
CA ASP A 240 4.93 3.99 -25.64
C ASP A 240 5.68 2.66 -25.52
N SER A 241 6.35 2.44 -24.38
CA SER A 241 7.06 1.19 -24.10
C SER A 241 6.14 0.10 -23.51
N MET A 242 4.87 0.42 -23.28
CA MET A 242 3.90 -0.53 -22.74
C MET A 242 3.51 -1.55 -23.81
N LYS A 243 3.82 -2.81 -23.56
CA LYS A 243 3.38 -3.90 -24.44
C LYS A 243 1.92 -4.24 -24.13
N VAL A 244 1.05 -3.98 -25.09
CA VAL A 244 -0.39 -4.24 -24.99
C VAL A 244 -0.77 -5.30 -26.01
N ASP A 245 -1.51 -6.31 -25.59
CA ASP A 245 -2.14 -7.25 -26.52
C ASP A 245 -3.33 -6.58 -27.21
N THR A 246 -3.10 -6.09 -28.41
CA THR A 246 -4.14 -5.40 -29.20
C THR A 246 -5.25 -6.33 -29.69
N THR A 247 -5.07 -7.66 -29.59
CA THR A 247 -6.13 -8.64 -29.92
C THR A 247 -7.15 -8.78 -28.79
N ALA A 248 -6.74 -8.48 -27.55
CA ALA A 248 -7.58 -8.47 -26.34
C ALA A 248 -8.24 -7.10 -26.13
N LEU A 249 -8.90 -6.56 -27.15
CA LEU A 249 -9.59 -5.28 -27.13
C LEU A 249 -11.02 -5.42 -26.58
N PHE A 250 -11.36 -4.57 -25.59
CA PHE A 250 -12.69 -4.45 -24.99
C PHE A 250 -13.13 -3.00 -24.93
N TYR A 251 -14.36 -2.77 -24.52
CA TYR A 251 -14.94 -1.42 -24.46
C TYR A 251 -15.62 -1.19 -23.10
N THR A 252 -15.43 0.00 -22.54
CA THR A 252 -16.17 0.46 -21.37
C THR A 252 -17.65 0.70 -21.73
N VAL A 253 -18.47 0.98 -20.75
CA VAL A 253 -19.91 1.30 -20.96
C VAL A 253 -20.12 2.45 -21.94
N LYS A 254 -19.25 3.46 -21.94
CA LYS A 254 -19.29 4.61 -22.85
C LYS A 254 -18.46 4.42 -24.13
N GLY A 255 -17.96 3.20 -24.40
CA GLY A 255 -17.25 2.87 -25.62
C GLY A 255 -15.77 3.29 -25.66
N ARG A 256 -15.14 3.61 -24.53
CA ARG A 256 -13.69 3.79 -24.47
C ARG A 256 -12.98 2.45 -24.63
N ARG A 257 -11.87 2.45 -25.35
CA ARG A 257 -11.05 1.24 -25.56
C ARG A 257 -10.28 0.90 -24.28
N VAL A 258 -10.35 -0.35 -23.88
CA VAL A 258 -9.56 -0.94 -22.77
C VAL A 258 -9.01 -2.29 -23.21
N TYR A 259 -7.90 -2.72 -22.63
CA TYR A 259 -7.23 -3.95 -23.04
C TYR A 259 -7.15 -4.95 -21.89
N GLY A 260 -7.24 -6.22 -22.24
CA GLY A 260 -7.13 -7.35 -21.30
C GLY A 260 -5.73 -7.97 -21.27
N GLY A 261 -5.59 -9.05 -20.49
CA GLY A 261 -4.41 -9.91 -20.51
C GLY A 261 -3.18 -9.43 -19.75
N GLY A 262 -3.31 -8.44 -18.85
CA GLY A 262 -2.12 -7.98 -18.14
C GLY A 262 -2.32 -6.85 -17.14
N GLY A 263 -3.34 -6.94 -16.30
CA GLY A 263 -3.67 -5.91 -15.30
C GLY A 263 -4.54 -4.77 -15.85
N ILE A 264 -4.68 -3.72 -15.06
CA ILE A 264 -5.43 -2.51 -15.42
C ILE A 264 -4.45 -1.48 -15.98
N ILE A 265 -4.69 -1.07 -17.21
CA ILE A 265 -3.93 0.00 -17.87
C ILE A 265 -4.56 1.34 -17.47
N PRO A 266 -3.78 2.31 -16.98
CA PRO A 266 -4.32 3.60 -16.58
C PRO A 266 -4.83 4.41 -17.79
N ASP A 267 -5.83 5.27 -17.55
CA ASP A 267 -6.32 6.24 -18.53
C ASP A 267 -5.30 7.38 -18.74
N ILE A 268 -4.59 7.73 -17.65
CA ILE A 268 -3.52 8.74 -17.66
C ILE A 268 -2.25 8.10 -17.12
N PHE A 269 -1.27 7.94 -17.99
CA PHE A 269 0.03 7.40 -17.59
C PHE A 269 0.86 8.46 -16.85
N VAL A 270 1.44 8.06 -15.73
CA VAL A 270 2.39 8.88 -14.97
C VAL A 270 3.69 8.08 -14.81
N PRO A 271 4.79 8.50 -15.40
CA PRO A 271 6.06 7.79 -15.32
C PRO A 271 6.60 7.78 -13.89
N ILE A 272 7.46 6.80 -13.59
CA ILE A 272 8.24 6.82 -12.37
C ILE A 272 9.25 7.97 -12.44
N ASP A 273 9.29 8.80 -11.41
CA ASP A 273 10.31 9.84 -11.31
C ASP A 273 11.63 9.22 -10.82
N THR A 274 12.61 9.13 -11.74
CA THR A 274 13.95 8.63 -11.42
C THR A 274 14.96 9.75 -11.18
N THR A 275 14.57 11.01 -11.34
CA THR A 275 15.49 12.16 -11.24
C THR A 275 16.07 12.33 -9.85
N LEU A 276 15.29 11.94 -8.83
CA LEU A 276 15.65 12.00 -7.42
C LEU A 276 16.30 10.71 -6.88
N ALA A 277 16.36 9.65 -7.70
CA ALA A 277 16.89 8.34 -7.32
C ALA A 277 18.42 8.27 -7.40
N THR A 278 19.11 9.11 -6.63
CA THR A 278 20.56 9.07 -6.51
C THR A 278 21.04 7.74 -5.89
N LYS A 279 22.31 7.37 -6.11
CA LYS A 279 22.89 6.17 -5.47
C LYS A 279 22.82 6.26 -3.95
N PHE A 280 23.04 7.44 -3.39
CA PHE A 280 22.91 7.67 -1.94
C PHE A 280 21.49 7.36 -1.47
N TYR A 281 20.46 7.91 -2.12
CA TYR A 281 19.05 7.65 -1.79
C TYR A 281 18.71 6.16 -1.86
N ILE A 282 19.08 5.50 -2.96
CA ILE A 282 18.83 4.07 -3.16
C ILE A 282 19.47 3.22 -2.05
N ASN A 283 20.73 3.53 -1.69
CA ASN A 283 21.44 2.79 -0.65
C ASN A 283 20.84 3.04 0.75
N CYS A 284 20.40 4.27 1.03
CA CYS A 284 19.69 4.59 2.28
C CYS A 284 18.39 3.81 2.39
N ASN A 285 17.60 3.73 1.29
CA ASN A 285 16.36 2.95 1.27
C ASN A 285 16.60 1.45 1.45
N LYS A 286 17.53 0.87 0.70
CA LYS A 286 17.88 -0.56 0.81
C LYS A 286 18.25 -0.96 2.23
N LYS A 287 18.87 -0.07 2.97
CA LYS A 287 19.32 -0.28 4.36
C LYS A 287 18.36 0.29 5.40
N ALA A 288 17.18 0.81 4.98
CA ALA A 288 16.19 1.45 5.85
C ALA A 288 16.79 2.53 6.78
N VAL A 289 17.73 3.33 6.27
CA VAL A 289 18.47 4.32 7.08
C VAL A 289 17.54 5.40 7.59
N GLN A 290 16.61 5.92 6.76
CA GLN A 290 15.64 6.95 7.15
C GLN A 290 14.78 6.49 8.33
N MET A 291 14.26 5.26 8.27
CA MET A 291 13.41 4.69 9.32
C MET A 291 14.19 4.54 10.64
N ARG A 292 15.42 4.00 10.58
CA ARG A 292 16.24 3.83 11.77
C ARG A 292 16.70 5.17 12.35
N PHE A 293 16.99 6.15 11.50
CA PHE A 293 17.30 7.50 11.93
C PHE A 293 16.10 8.13 12.65
N ALA A 294 14.90 8.08 12.07
CA ALA A 294 13.69 8.63 12.69
C ALA A 294 13.41 7.98 14.06
N ALA A 295 13.59 6.66 14.17
CA ALA A 295 13.49 5.97 15.46
C ALA A 295 14.53 6.47 16.47
N SER A 296 15.79 6.68 16.04
CA SER A 296 16.84 7.19 16.92
C SER A 296 16.59 8.63 17.35
N MET A 297 16.03 9.45 16.47
CA MET A 297 15.62 10.84 16.78
C MET A 297 14.49 10.83 17.82
N PHE A 298 13.49 9.98 17.64
CA PHE A 298 12.42 9.84 18.62
C PHE A 298 12.96 9.40 19.99
N ASP A 299 13.87 8.42 20.03
CA ASP A 299 14.47 7.97 21.30
C ASP A 299 15.29 9.07 21.96
N ARG A 300 16.09 9.83 21.18
CA ARG A 300 16.95 10.91 21.69
C ARG A 300 16.13 12.08 22.25
N TYR A 301 15.07 12.45 21.58
CA TYR A 301 14.24 13.63 21.90
C TYR A 301 12.86 13.28 22.46
N ARG A 302 12.72 12.07 23.02
CA ARG A 302 11.44 11.55 23.51
C ARG A 302 10.72 12.49 24.45
N GLY A 303 11.45 13.16 25.37
CA GLY A 303 10.86 14.10 26.30
C GLY A 303 10.12 15.26 25.63
N VAL A 304 10.70 15.81 24.55
CA VAL A 304 10.07 16.88 23.77
C VAL A 304 9.00 16.33 22.85
N LEU A 305 9.32 15.28 22.09
CA LEU A 305 8.40 14.72 21.09
C LEU A 305 7.13 14.14 21.70
N SER A 306 7.17 13.65 22.94
CA SER A 306 5.98 13.16 23.64
C SER A 306 5.01 14.28 24.11
N THR A 307 5.42 15.53 24.07
CA THR A 307 4.57 16.68 24.43
C THR A 307 4.00 17.42 23.22
N ILE A 308 4.40 17.05 22.01
CA ILE A 308 3.91 17.63 20.77
C ILE A 308 2.59 16.95 20.40
N GLU A 309 1.53 17.74 20.21
CA GLU A 309 0.17 17.25 19.96
C GLU A 309 -0.30 17.47 18.52
N ASP A 310 0.40 18.31 17.74
CA ASP A 310 0.03 18.62 16.36
C ASP A 310 1.25 18.66 15.42
N PHE A 311 0.96 18.49 14.14
CA PHE A 311 1.98 18.42 13.10
C PHE A 311 2.71 19.75 12.89
N SER A 312 2.03 20.88 13.04
CA SER A 312 2.65 22.21 12.89
C SER A 312 3.68 22.49 13.97
N SER A 313 3.41 22.06 15.20
CA SER A 313 4.35 22.14 16.32
C SER A 313 5.53 21.19 16.13
N LEU A 314 5.31 19.99 15.58
CA LEU A 314 6.36 19.07 15.21
C LEU A 314 7.27 19.64 14.11
N ASP A 315 6.71 20.21 13.06
CA ASP A 315 7.48 20.79 11.96
C ASP A 315 8.30 21.99 12.40
N ARG A 316 7.75 22.86 13.26
CA ARG A 316 8.49 23.96 13.88
C ARG A 316 9.66 23.47 14.71
N TRP A 317 9.44 22.44 15.54
CA TRP A 317 10.52 21.86 16.33
C TRP A 317 11.60 21.22 15.44
N MET A 318 11.22 20.42 14.44
CA MET A 318 12.18 19.83 13.52
C MET A 318 12.96 20.86 12.71
N SER A 319 12.33 22.01 12.43
CA SER A 319 13.00 23.14 11.75
C SER A 319 13.94 23.93 12.67
N SER A 320 13.82 23.77 14.00
CA SER A 320 14.73 24.39 14.97
C SER A 320 16.05 23.64 15.18
N ILE A 321 16.17 22.43 14.62
CA ILE A 321 17.37 21.60 14.67
C ILE A 321 17.85 21.30 13.26
N ASP A 322 19.16 21.13 13.08
CA ASP A 322 19.73 20.78 11.78
C ASP A 322 19.53 19.27 11.49
N MET A 323 18.29 18.94 11.08
CA MET A 323 17.90 17.55 10.74
C MET A 323 18.74 16.97 9.61
N GLU A 324 19.17 17.79 8.65
CA GLU A 324 19.97 17.36 7.51
C GLU A 324 21.36 16.92 7.96
N ALA A 325 22.04 17.77 8.73
CA ALA A 325 23.36 17.41 9.27
C ALA A 325 23.28 16.17 10.17
N HIS A 326 22.27 16.08 11.03
CA HIS A 326 22.07 14.91 11.89
C HIS A 326 21.83 13.62 11.07
N PHE A 327 21.06 13.71 9.98
CA PHE A 327 20.81 12.56 9.12
C PHE A 327 22.09 12.10 8.38
N LEU A 328 22.82 13.05 7.79
CA LEU A 328 24.07 12.75 7.07
C LEU A 328 25.14 12.15 8.00
N GLU A 329 25.27 12.69 9.20
CA GLU A 329 26.17 12.13 10.23
C GLU A 329 25.74 10.72 10.62
N TYR A 330 24.44 10.49 10.84
CA TYR A 330 23.89 9.19 11.18
C TYR A 330 24.18 8.16 10.07
N ALA A 331 23.89 8.49 8.82
CA ALA A 331 24.12 7.62 7.66
C ALA A 331 25.61 7.26 7.51
N ALA A 332 26.49 8.25 7.68
CA ALA A 332 27.94 8.04 7.63
C ALA A 332 28.43 7.13 8.76
N ARG A 333 27.97 7.37 9.98
CA ARG A 333 28.43 6.63 11.17
C ARG A 333 27.89 5.20 11.20
N THR A 334 26.63 4.98 10.87
CA THR A 334 25.98 3.66 11.04
C THR A 334 26.15 2.74 9.84
N GLU A 335 26.24 3.29 8.63
CA GLU A 335 26.26 2.51 7.38
C GLU A 335 27.43 2.86 6.45
N ASN A 336 28.31 3.78 6.86
CA ASN A 336 29.37 4.31 6.02
C ASN A 336 28.87 4.87 4.68
N LEU A 337 27.68 5.48 4.69
CA LEU A 337 27.05 6.09 3.52
C LEU A 337 27.25 7.60 3.54
N ARG A 338 27.82 8.14 2.47
CA ARG A 338 27.98 9.56 2.21
C ARG A 338 27.49 9.89 0.80
N PRO A 339 26.78 11.01 0.60
CA PRO A 339 26.42 11.42 -0.76
C PRO A 339 27.66 11.85 -1.54
N ALA A 340 27.70 11.53 -2.82
CA ALA A 340 28.65 12.14 -3.74
C ALA A 340 28.29 13.63 -3.98
N PRO A 341 29.22 14.45 -4.50
CA PRO A 341 28.92 15.85 -4.82
C PRO A 341 27.66 16.01 -5.68
N GLY A 342 26.72 16.85 -5.24
CA GLY A 342 25.46 17.11 -5.90
C GLY A 342 24.36 16.05 -5.72
N GLU A 343 24.63 14.94 -5.03
CA GLU A 343 23.58 13.93 -4.75
C GLU A 343 22.62 14.38 -3.64
N TRP A 344 23.15 15.04 -2.60
CA TRP A 344 22.31 15.50 -1.49
C TRP A 344 21.33 16.57 -1.94
N GLU A 345 21.82 17.57 -2.65
CA GLU A 345 21.04 18.69 -3.16
C GLU A 345 19.88 18.24 -4.05
N LYS A 346 20.07 17.14 -4.83
CA LYS A 346 19.02 16.52 -5.62
C LYS A 346 18.00 15.76 -4.78
N THR A 347 18.42 15.20 -3.66
CA THR A 347 17.64 14.21 -2.91
C THR A 347 16.96 14.81 -1.69
N VAL A 348 17.51 15.87 -1.12
CA VAL A 348 17.09 16.47 0.16
C VAL A 348 15.61 16.85 0.17
N SER A 349 15.12 17.47 -0.90
CA SER A 349 13.72 17.91 -1.04
C SER A 349 12.72 16.75 -0.99
N TYR A 350 13.17 15.54 -1.31
CA TYR A 350 12.37 14.33 -1.29
C TYR A 350 12.57 13.52 0.00
N MET A 351 13.82 13.40 0.48
CA MET A 351 14.14 12.63 1.68
C MET A 351 13.67 13.28 2.97
N MET A 352 13.83 14.60 3.10
CA MET A 352 13.50 15.28 4.35
C MET A 352 12.02 15.23 4.71
N PRO A 353 11.06 15.42 3.79
CA PRO A 353 9.65 15.16 4.09
C PRO A 353 9.37 13.74 4.56
N GLN A 354 10.02 12.72 3.97
CA GLN A 354 9.87 11.33 4.40
C GLN A 354 10.40 11.12 5.83
N ILE A 355 11.56 11.68 6.14
CA ILE A 355 12.16 11.59 7.49
C ILE A 355 11.27 12.29 8.51
N LYS A 356 10.78 13.50 8.20
CA LYS A 356 9.85 14.25 9.05
C LYS A 356 8.56 13.45 9.32
N ALA A 357 7.97 12.89 8.29
CA ALA A 357 6.78 12.03 8.41
C ALA A 357 7.05 10.80 9.28
N LEU A 358 8.21 10.15 9.13
CA LEU A 358 8.60 9.02 9.97
C LEU A 358 8.78 9.42 11.44
N VAL A 359 9.36 10.58 11.74
CA VAL A 359 9.46 11.10 13.11
C VAL A 359 8.07 11.38 13.69
N GLY A 360 7.17 12.01 12.90
CA GLY A 360 5.76 12.23 13.29
C GLY A 360 5.05 10.94 13.65
N ARG A 361 5.21 9.91 12.83
CA ARG A 361 4.63 8.58 13.06
C ARG A 361 5.10 7.94 14.37
N TYR A 362 6.38 8.07 14.71
CA TYR A 362 6.91 7.61 16.00
C TYR A 362 6.38 8.44 17.17
N SER A 363 6.04 9.70 16.95
CA SER A 363 5.44 10.61 17.94
C SER A 363 3.92 10.41 18.11
N LYS A 364 3.32 9.44 17.41
CA LYS A 364 1.86 9.15 17.39
C LYS A 364 1.02 10.31 16.83
N LEU A 365 1.59 11.16 16.03
CA LEU A 365 0.88 12.13 15.21
C LEU A 365 0.54 11.41 13.89
N ASP A 366 -0.70 10.94 13.79
CA ASP A 366 -1.27 10.29 12.60
C ASP A 366 -1.89 11.32 11.65
#